data_cbec4ca27ed40430512ad4b3d1f167ba
#
_entry.id   cbec4ca27ed40430512ad4b3d1f167ba
#
_cell.length_a   1.000
_cell.length_b   1.000
_cell.length_c   1.000
_cell.angle_alpha   90.00
_cell.angle_beta   90.00
_cell.angle_gamma   90.00
#
_symmetry.space_group_name_H-M   'P 1'
#
loop_
_entity.id
_entity.type
_entity.pdbx_description
1 polymer ?
#
loop_
_entity_poly.entity_id
_entity_poly.type
_entity_poly.pdbx_seq_one_letter_code
_entity_poly.pdbx_strand_id
1 'polypeptide(L)'
;NENKTYDKSYKYMLDRQSVDYFAYSDGEVAFLEIVEKFIEKNFSIKSLRSNDIPIKGCVSLSSDKKRLLVGDYIPRIGMEGSLKAEGRDIIPSPYTSGMLDKFLNGKFIPSFETARGCPFMCTFCDQGLDGSKIASHSNLRMFEELMYVGERISKIPDGVKYIEVMD
;
A
#
# COMPACT_ATOMS: atom_id res chain seq x y z
N ASN A 1 -22.68 14.14 -2.85
CA ASN A 1 -21.67 13.33 -3.55
C ASN A 1 -21.22 12.07 -2.79
N GLU A 2 -21.27 12.06 -1.45
CA GLU A 2 -20.92 10.89 -0.62
C GLU A 2 -21.77 9.66 -0.95
N ASN A 3 -23.07 9.82 -1.17
CA ASN A 3 -23.95 8.72 -1.55
C ASN A 3 -23.54 8.03 -2.86
N LYS A 4 -23.08 8.81 -3.87
CA LYS A 4 -22.62 8.22 -5.14
C LYS A 4 -21.35 7.39 -5.00
N THR A 5 -20.45 7.82 -4.14
CA THR A 5 -19.19 7.08 -3.86
C THR A 5 -19.50 5.80 -3.09
N TYR A 6 -20.37 5.88 -2.08
CA TYR A 6 -20.86 4.72 -1.35
C TYR A 6 -21.49 3.68 -2.29
N ASP A 7 -22.41 4.10 -3.15
CA ASP A 7 -23.10 3.21 -4.08
C ASP A 7 -22.15 2.52 -5.08
N LYS A 8 -21.15 3.26 -5.57
CA LYS A 8 -20.12 2.70 -6.46
C LYS A 8 -19.26 1.66 -5.75
N SER A 9 -18.80 1.96 -4.54
CA SER A 9 -17.98 1.05 -3.74
C SER A 9 -18.76 -0.19 -3.33
N TYR A 10 -20.03 -0.02 -2.95
CA TYR A 10 -20.91 -1.13 -2.62
C TYR A 10 -21.12 -2.08 -3.81
N LYS A 11 -21.44 -1.52 -4.98
CA LYS A 11 -21.57 -2.32 -6.22
C LYS A 11 -20.26 -3.02 -6.59
N TYR A 12 -19.12 -2.29 -6.50
CA TYR A 12 -17.80 -2.85 -6.74
C TYR A 12 -17.53 -4.10 -5.90
N MET A 13 -17.83 -4.03 -4.60
CA MET A 13 -17.65 -5.15 -3.68
C MET A 13 -18.63 -6.30 -3.93
N LEU A 14 -19.88 -6.00 -4.31
CA LEU A 14 -20.87 -7.03 -4.67
C LEU A 14 -20.48 -7.81 -5.93
N ASP A 15 -19.92 -7.11 -6.91
CA ASP A 15 -19.51 -7.72 -8.19
C ASP A 15 -18.23 -8.57 -8.05
N ARG A 16 -17.50 -8.44 -6.92
CA ARG A 16 -16.21 -9.12 -6.66
C ARG A 16 -16.25 -9.99 -5.41
N GLN A 17 -16.95 -11.11 -5.52
CA GLN A 17 -17.18 -12.06 -4.41
C GLN A 17 -15.90 -12.63 -3.76
N SER A 18 -14.76 -12.58 -4.47
CA SER A 18 -13.46 -13.04 -3.98
C SER A 18 -12.69 -11.98 -3.18
N VAL A 19 -13.21 -10.75 -3.09
CA VAL A 19 -12.59 -9.65 -2.35
C VAL A 19 -13.28 -9.52 -0.99
N ASP A 20 -12.56 -9.76 0.09
CA ASP A 20 -13.08 -9.60 1.45
C ASP A 20 -12.96 -8.15 1.93
N TYR A 21 -11.82 -7.51 1.68
CA TYR A 21 -11.53 -6.13 2.06
C TYR A 21 -10.90 -5.40 0.88
N PHE A 22 -11.28 -4.17 0.69
CA PHE A 22 -10.65 -3.25 -0.26
C PHE A 22 -10.04 -2.09 0.53
N ALA A 23 -8.69 -2.03 0.54
CA ALA A 23 -7.98 -0.90 1.11
C ALA A 23 -8.02 0.29 0.14
N TYR A 24 -8.39 1.45 0.65
CA TYR A 24 -8.36 2.70 -0.10
C TYR A 24 -7.19 3.57 0.37
N SER A 25 -6.70 4.47 -0.49
CA SER A 25 -5.49 5.26 -0.22
C SER A 25 -4.22 4.39 -0.17
N ASP A 26 -3.24 4.74 0.66
CA ASP A 26 -2.03 3.93 0.86
C ASP A 26 -2.37 2.64 1.59
N GLY A 27 -1.94 1.51 1.06
CA GLY A 27 -2.36 0.18 1.53
C GLY A 27 -1.61 -0.34 2.76
N GLU A 28 -0.47 0.23 3.10
CA GLU A 28 0.45 -0.34 4.09
C GLU A 28 -0.19 -0.44 5.50
N VAL A 29 -0.75 0.65 5.99
CA VAL A 29 -1.39 0.68 7.31
C VAL A 29 -2.69 -0.13 7.31
N ALA A 30 -3.49 0.00 6.26
CA ALA A 30 -4.74 -0.76 6.13
C ALA A 30 -4.48 -2.27 6.09
N PHE A 31 -3.43 -2.71 5.40
CA PHE A 31 -3.04 -4.12 5.37
C PHE A 31 -2.58 -4.61 6.73
N LEU A 32 -1.79 -3.81 7.46
CA LEU A 32 -1.38 -4.15 8.82
C LEU A 32 -2.60 -4.34 9.74
N GLU A 33 -3.55 -3.42 9.71
CA GLU A 33 -4.81 -3.52 10.47
C GLU A 33 -5.58 -4.81 10.15
N ILE A 34 -5.67 -5.19 8.87
CA ILE A 34 -6.30 -6.44 8.46
C ILE A 34 -5.56 -7.64 9.05
N VAL A 35 -4.23 -7.67 8.93
CA VAL A 35 -3.40 -8.78 9.41
C VAL A 35 -3.50 -8.93 10.93
N GLU A 36 -3.40 -7.85 11.70
CA GLU A 36 -3.53 -7.86 13.14
C GLU A 36 -4.89 -8.41 13.57
N LYS A 37 -5.95 -7.92 12.96
CA LYS A 37 -7.31 -8.43 13.23
C LYS A 37 -7.51 -9.88 12.82
N PHE A 38 -6.87 -10.31 11.74
CA PHE A 38 -6.92 -11.71 11.30
C PHE A 38 -6.19 -12.63 12.29
N ILE A 39 -5.06 -12.21 12.84
CA ILE A 39 -4.35 -12.92 13.91
C ILE A 39 -5.22 -12.98 15.18
N GLU A 40 -5.81 -11.85 15.62
CA GLU A 40 -6.74 -11.81 16.77
C GLU A 40 -7.91 -12.79 16.63
N LYS A 41 -8.34 -13.07 15.39
CA LYS A 41 -9.43 -14.02 15.07
C LYS A 41 -8.91 -15.41 14.74
N ASN A 42 -7.71 -15.79 15.22
CA ASN A 42 -7.10 -17.11 15.01
C ASN A 42 -7.06 -17.52 13.53
N PHE A 43 -6.67 -16.59 12.65
CA PHE A 43 -6.55 -16.78 11.20
C PHE A 43 -7.86 -17.21 10.52
N SER A 44 -9.01 -16.83 11.08
CA SER A 44 -10.32 -17.13 10.53
C SER A 44 -10.97 -15.91 9.88
N ILE A 45 -11.00 -15.88 8.55
CA ILE A 45 -11.69 -14.81 7.80
C ILE A 45 -13.20 -14.80 8.10
N LYS A 46 -13.79 -15.95 8.34
CA LYS A 46 -15.21 -16.08 8.73
C LYS A 46 -15.47 -15.37 10.06
N SER A 47 -14.62 -15.60 11.06
CA SER A 47 -14.72 -14.95 12.37
C SER A 47 -14.44 -13.44 12.27
N LEU A 48 -13.50 -13.03 11.42
CA LEU A 48 -13.20 -11.63 11.20
C LEU A 48 -14.41 -10.88 10.61
N ARG A 49 -15.13 -11.50 9.69
CA ARG A 49 -16.29 -10.89 9.02
C ARG A 49 -17.59 -10.98 9.79
N SER A 50 -17.74 -11.94 10.72
CA SER A 50 -19.01 -12.21 11.40
C SER A 50 -19.54 -11.07 12.28
N ASN A 51 -18.67 -10.18 12.74
CA ASN A 51 -19.03 -9.12 13.68
C ASN A 51 -19.40 -7.80 13.00
N ASP A 52 -19.32 -7.72 11.67
CA ASP A 52 -19.60 -6.49 10.90
C ASP A 52 -18.82 -5.25 11.40
N ILE A 53 -17.60 -5.46 11.89
CA ILE A 53 -16.74 -4.38 12.40
C ILE A 53 -15.95 -3.79 11.22
N PRO A 54 -16.08 -2.47 10.95
CA PRO A 54 -15.26 -1.81 9.94
C PRO A 54 -13.77 -1.88 10.32
N ILE A 55 -12.91 -2.13 9.34
CA ILE A 55 -11.46 -2.07 9.50
C ILE A 55 -10.96 -0.73 8.96
N LYS A 56 -10.15 -0.05 9.74
CA LYS A 56 -9.58 1.26 9.41
C LYS A 56 -8.87 1.21 8.03
N GLY A 57 -9.13 2.21 7.20
CA GLY A 57 -8.58 2.29 5.85
C GLY A 57 -9.18 1.34 4.83
N CYS A 58 -10.23 0.60 5.20
CA CYS A 58 -10.84 -0.40 4.33
C CYS A 58 -12.34 -0.21 4.14
N VAL A 59 -12.84 -0.75 3.04
CA VAL A 59 -14.26 -1.04 2.86
C VAL A 59 -14.45 -2.54 2.72
N SER A 60 -15.58 -3.04 3.23
CA SER A 60 -15.99 -4.44 3.11
C SER A 60 -17.51 -4.55 3.08
N LEU A 61 -18.04 -5.71 2.73
CA LEU A 61 -19.47 -5.96 2.86
C LEU A 61 -19.79 -6.48 4.27
N SER A 62 -20.98 -6.11 4.77
CA SER A 62 -21.55 -6.78 5.95
C SER A 62 -21.71 -8.28 5.71
N SER A 63 -21.82 -9.04 6.79
CA SER A 63 -21.97 -10.51 6.72
C SER A 63 -23.18 -10.95 5.90
N ASP A 64 -24.26 -10.18 5.93
CA ASP A 64 -25.47 -10.39 5.12
C ASP A 64 -25.40 -9.74 3.73
N LYS A 65 -24.29 -9.09 3.39
CA LYS A 65 -24.02 -8.36 2.14
C LYS A 65 -25.00 -7.24 1.80
N LYS A 66 -25.77 -6.74 2.74
CA LYS A 66 -26.79 -5.69 2.48
C LYS A 66 -26.27 -4.27 2.63
N ARG A 67 -25.09 -4.09 3.19
CA ARG A 67 -24.49 -2.77 3.42
C ARG A 67 -22.98 -2.81 3.25
N LEU A 68 -22.41 -1.66 2.92
CA LEU A 68 -20.99 -1.42 2.93
C LEU A 68 -20.56 -1.02 4.35
N LEU A 69 -19.53 -1.67 4.86
CA LEU A 69 -18.82 -1.28 6.07
C LEU A 69 -17.65 -0.41 5.62
N VAL A 70 -17.58 0.80 6.15
CA VAL A 70 -16.53 1.78 5.81
C VAL A 70 -15.74 2.06 7.09
N GLY A 71 -14.46 1.73 7.07
CA GLY A 71 -13.55 2.04 8.18
C GLY A 71 -13.09 3.50 8.14
N ASP A 72 -12.52 3.95 9.25
CA ASP A 72 -11.98 5.32 9.38
C ASP A 72 -10.91 5.59 8.33
N TYR A 73 -10.86 6.84 7.87
CA TYR A 73 -9.86 7.27 6.90
C TYR A 73 -8.45 7.22 7.49
N ILE A 74 -7.51 6.71 6.70
CA ILE A 74 -6.07 6.77 6.99
C ILE A 74 -5.45 7.82 6.07
N PRO A 75 -4.87 8.89 6.62
CA PRO A 75 -4.10 9.84 5.82
C PRO A 75 -2.93 9.16 5.12
N ARG A 76 -2.62 9.60 3.91
CA ARG A 76 -1.47 9.10 3.15
C ARG A 76 -0.17 9.36 3.91
N ILE A 77 0.70 8.35 3.97
CA ILE A 77 1.98 8.42 4.68
C ILE A 77 2.85 9.53 4.05
N GLY A 78 3.40 10.41 4.91
CA GLY A 78 4.21 11.56 4.50
C GLY A 78 3.40 12.79 4.07
N MET A 79 2.05 12.74 4.13
CA MET A 79 1.17 13.87 3.83
C MET A 79 0.71 14.63 5.08
N GLU A 80 0.01 15.76 4.88
CA GLU A 80 -0.54 16.58 5.97
C GLU A 80 -1.55 15.76 6.80
N GLY A 81 -1.37 15.80 8.13
CA GLY A 81 -2.19 15.01 9.06
C GLY A 81 -1.69 13.59 9.32
N SER A 82 -0.68 13.11 8.58
CA SER A 82 0.08 11.90 8.90
C SER A 82 1.37 12.25 9.64
N LEU A 83 2.24 11.25 9.89
CA LEU A 83 3.54 11.41 10.54
C LEU A 83 4.52 12.21 9.66
N LYS A 84 4.27 13.51 9.52
CA LYS A 84 4.97 14.43 8.61
C LYS A 84 6.47 14.56 8.87
N ALA A 85 6.87 14.50 10.14
CA ALA A 85 8.26 14.77 10.54
C ALA A 85 9.25 13.75 9.97
N GLU A 86 8.78 12.53 9.71
CA GLU A 86 9.59 11.42 9.21
C GLU A 86 9.33 11.11 7.74
N GLY A 87 8.36 11.82 7.11
CA GLY A 87 8.00 11.58 5.71
C GLY A 87 7.62 10.12 5.45
N ARG A 88 8.00 9.60 4.29
CA ARG A 88 7.79 8.18 3.95
C ARG A 88 8.80 7.23 4.60
N ASP A 89 9.87 7.75 5.18
CA ASP A 89 10.92 6.94 5.80
C ASP A 89 10.48 6.21 7.05
N ILE A 90 9.30 6.54 7.59
CA ILE A 90 8.65 5.76 8.66
C ILE A 90 8.37 4.30 8.25
N ILE A 91 8.18 4.05 6.96
CA ILE A 91 8.05 2.69 6.45
C ILE A 91 9.45 2.07 6.38
N PRO A 92 9.73 0.96 7.10
CA PRO A 92 11.04 0.32 7.02
C PRO A 92 11.41 -0.08 5.60
N SER A 93 12.68 0.05 5.26
CA SER A 93 13.16 -0.41 3.96
C SER A 93 13.14 -1.93 3.86
N PRO A 94 12.47 -2.52 2.89
CA PRO A 94 12.50 -3.96 2.68
C PRO A 94 13.86 -4.46 2.18
N TYR A 95 14.69 -3.57 1.60
CA TYR A 95 16.03 -3.88 1.14
C TYR A 95 17.05 -3.87 2.29
N THR A 96 17.23 -2.72 2.95
CA THR A 96 18.24 -2.58 4.01
C THR A 96 17.92 -3.41 5.25
N SER A 97 16.67 -3.80 5.47
CA SER A 97 16.27 -4.78 6.48
C SER A 97 16.64 -6.23 6.13
N GLY A 98 17.08 -6.50 4.91
CA GLY A 98 17.40 -7.84 4.42
C GLY A 98 16.19 -8.72 4.05
N MET A 99 14.97 -8.22 4.16
CA MET A 99 13.75 -8.99 3.86
C MET A 99 13.72 -9.51 2.42
N LEU A 100 14.27 -8.74 1.49
CA LEU A 100 14.29 -9.06 0.06
C LEU A 100 15.59 -9.74 -0.41
N ASP A 101 16.54 -10.05 0.45
CA ASP A 101 17.84 -10.62 0.07
C ASP A 101 17.73 -11.87 -0.80
N LYS A 102 16.79 -12.75 -0.47
CA LYS A 102 16.54 -13.98 -1.26
C LYS A 102 16.12 -13.73 -2.72
N PHE A 103 15.60 -12.54 -3.00
CA PHE A 103 15.17 -12.13 -4.33
C PHE A 103 16.28 -11.37 -5.11
N LEU A 104 17.32 -10.88 -4.42
CA LEU A 104 18.49 -10.25 -5.03
C LEU A 104 19.45 -11.31 -5.60
N ASN A 105 18.92 -12.25 -6.37
CA ASN A 105 19.63 -13.44 -6.88
C ASN A 105 19.94 -13.34 -8.39
N GLY A 106 19.79 -12.17 -8.99
CA GLY A 106 20.05 -11.91 -10.41
C GLY A 106 18.94 -12.33 -11.36
N LYS A 107 17.85 -12.94 -10.88
CA LYS A 107 16.70 -13.34 -11.71
C LYS A 107 15.59 -12.31 -11.71
N PHE A 108 15.50 -11.52 -10.65
CA PHE A 108 14.47 -10.49 -10.48
C PHE A 108 15.08 -9.10 -10.63
N ILE A 109 14.30 -8.18 -11.18
CA ILE A 109 14.65 -6.77 -11.28
C ILE A 109 14.26 -6.12 -9.95
N PRO A 110 15.21 -5.52 -9.20
CA PRO A 110 14.85 -4.73 -8.04
C PRO A 110 14.10 -3.47 -8.48
N SER A 111 12.99 -3.18 -7.81
CA SER A 111 12.16 -2.01 -8.10
C SER A 111 12.12 -1.08 -6.90
N PHE A 112 12.21 0.22 -7.14
CA PHE A 112 12.18 1.27 -6.12
C PHE A 112 11.03 2.22 -6.39
N GLU A 113 10.36 2.65 -5.33
CA GLU A 113 9.46 3.78 -5.31
C GLU A 113 10.17 4.92 -4.57
N THR A 114 10.54 5.99 -5.25
CA THR A 114 11.25 7.12 -4.63
C THR A 114 10.27 8.15 -4.09
N ALA A 115 9.12 8.26 -4.74
CA ALA A 115 8.05 9.17 -4.37
C ALA A 115 6.69 8.56 -4.71
N ARG A 116 5.66 9.00 -4.04
CA ARG A 116 4.27 8.64 -4.33
C ARG A 116 3.42 9.87 -4.49
N GLY A 117 2.61 9.89 -5.54
CA GLY A 117 1.74 11.00 -5.91
C GLY A 117 2.14 11.60 -7.25
N CYS A 118 1.29 12.45 -7.79
CA CYS A 118 1.51 13.10 -9.07
C CYS A 118 1.11 14.57 -8.98
N PRO A 119 1.92 15.54 -9.44
CA PRO A 119 1.59 16.95 -9.38
C PRO A 119 0.60 17.37 -10.48
N PHE A 120 0.27 16.47 -11.40
CA PHE A 120 -0.58 16.76 -12.54
C PHE A 120 -2.01 16.24 -12.32
N MET A 121 -2.99 16.97 -12.82
CA MET A 121 -4.41 16.61 -12.77
C MET A 121 -4.91 16.28 -14.18
N CYS A 122 -4.31 15.28 -14.83
CA CYS A 122 -4.69 14.88 -16.18
C CYS A 122 -6.11 14.29 -16.19
N THR A 123 -6.95 14.74 -17.11
CA THR A 123 -8.37 14.37 -17.18
C THR A 123 -8.64 12.89 -17.46
N PHE A 124 -7.65 12.16 -17.92
CA PHE A 124 -7.71 10.73 -18.25
C PHE A 124 -7.01 9.83 -17.22
N CYS A 125 -6.46 10.38 -16.14
CA CYS A 125 -5.64 9.67 -15.18
C CYS A 125 -6.26 9.73 -13.78
N ASP A 126 -6.31 8.59 -13.10
CA ASP A 126 -6.86 8.50 -11.74
C ASP A 126 -5.85 8.85 -10.64
N GLN A 127 -4.55 8.92 -10.94
CA GLN A 127 -3.52 9.21 -9.93
C GLN A 127 -3.58 10.64 -9.35
N GLY A 128 -4.08 11.60 -10.11
CA GLY A 128 -4.13 13.01 -9.72
C GLY A 128 -5.40 13.44 -8.97
N LEU A 129 -6.34 12.53 -8.70
CA LEU A 129 -7.68 12.87 -8.20
C LEU A 129 -7.68 13.44 -6.77
N ASP A 130 -6.68 13.15 -5.95
CA ASP A 130 -6.60 13.61 -4.55
C ASP A 130 -5.80 14.91 -4.35
N GLY A 131 -5.68 15.73 -5.39
CA GLY A 131 -5.05 17.05 -5.27
C GLY A 131 -3.53 17.02 -5.09
N SER A 132 -2.87 16.09 -5.76
CA SER A 132 -1.49 16.20 -6.28
C SER A 132 -0.39 16.60 -5.29
N LYS A 133 -0.40 16.09 -4.08
CA LYS A 133 0.78 16.20 -3.19
C LYS A 133 1.69 15.00 -3.41
N ILE A 134 2.99 15.26 -3.56
CA ILE A 134 4.02 14.23 -3.64
C ILE A 134 4.58 14.00 -2.24
N ALA A 135 4.67 12.74 -1.83
CA ALA A 135 5.39 12.30 -0.64
C ALA A 135 6.60 11.48 -1.08
N SER A 136 7.80 11.92 -0.71
CA SER A 136 9.06 11.30 -1.12
C SER A 136 9.75 10.63 0.06
N HIS A 137 10.56 9.62 -0.22
CA HIS A 137 11.59 9.16 0.69
C HIS A 137 12.74 10.17 0.77
N SER A 138 13.52 10.13 1.84
CA SER A 138 14.72 10.95 1.94
C SER A 138 15.79 10.49 0.96
N ASN A 139 16.62 11.45 0.53
CA ASN A 139 17.77 11.14 -0.34
C ASN A 139 18.74 10.17 0.33
N LEU A 140 18.90 10.25 1.66
CA LEU A 140 19.75 9.35 2.41
C LEU A 140 19.25 7.90 2.30
N ARG A 141 17.98 7.68 2.57
CA ARG A 141 17.38 6.36 2.45
C ARG A 141 17.51 5.78 1.05
N MET A 142 17.19 6.59 0.04
CA MET A 142 17.32 6.14 -1.36
C MET A 142 18.76 5.77 -1.71
N PHE A 143 19.72 6.55 -1.25
CA PHE A 143 21.15 6.24 -1.42
C PHE A 143 21.53 4.92 -0.74
N GLU A 144 21.12 4.71 0.49
CA GLU A 144 21.41 3.47 1.25
C GLU A 144 20.80 2.25 0.57
N GLU A 145 19.56 2.33 0.11
CA GLU A 145 18.90 1.23 -0.61
C GLU A 145 19.60 0.93 -1.94
N LEU A 146 19.93 1.96 -2.73
CA LEU A 146 20.64 1.79 -4.00
C LEU A 146 22.01 1.15 -3.81
N MET A 147 22.77 1.60 -2.81
CA MET A 147 24.07 0.99 -2.47
C MET A 147 23.89 -0.46 -2.04
N TYR A 148 22.94 -0.74 -1.15
CA TYR A 148 22.66 -2.08 -0.65
C TYR A 148 22.35 -3.07 -1.77
N VAL A 149 21.46 -2.68 -2.68
CA VAL A 149 21.06 -3.51 -3.82
C VAL A 149 22.18 -3.61 -4.83
N GLY A 150 22.82 -2.49 -5.20
CA GLY A 150 23.89 -2.44 -6.16
C GLY A 150 25.08 -3.35 -5.81
N GLU A 151 25.50 -3.35 -4.54
CA GLU A 151 26.55 -4.24 -4.04
C GLU A 151 26.19 -5.74 -4.19
N ARG A 152 24.92 -6.09 -4.03
CA ARG A 152 24.48 -7.49 -4.14
C ARG A 152 24.35 -7.95 -5.57
N ILE A 153 23.65 -7.20 -6.41
CA ILE A 153 23.44 -7.60 -7.80
C ILE A 153 24.73 -7.53 -8.64
N SER A 154 25.66 -6.63 -8.31
CA SER A 154 26.94 -6.52 -9.02
C SER A 154 27.81 -7.77 -8.91
N LYS A 155 27.69 -8.50 -7.80
CA LYS A 155 28.47 -9.72 -7.50
C LYS A 155 27.96 -10.96 -8.21
N ILE A 156 26.78 -10.90 -8.84
CA ILE A 156 26.18 -12.06 -9.51
C ILE A 156 26.62 -12.07 -10.96
N PRO A 157 27.42 -13.06 -11.42
CA PRO A 157 27.71 -13.20 -12.84
C PRO A 157 26.39 -13.43 -13.61
N ASP A 158 26.29 -12.88 -14.79
CA ASP A 158 25.15 -13.07 -15.72
C ASP A 158 23.75 -12.72 -15.15
N GLY A 159 23.69 -12.07 -13.99
CA GLY A 159 22.44 -11.61 -13.39
C GLY A 159 22.00 -10.23 -13.90
N VAL A 160 20.78 -9.84 -13.51
CA VAL A 160 20.24 -8.49 -13.75
C VAL A 160 21.19 -7.43 -13.17
N LYS A 161 21.54 -6.40 -13.95
CA LYS A 161 22.47 -5.32 -13.60
C LYS A 161 21.82 -3.94 -13.61
N TYR A 162 20.51 -3.88 -13.59
CA TYR A 162 19.76 -2.61 -13.57
C TYR A 162 18.68 -2.66 -12.50
N ILE A 163 18.22 -1.50 -12.16
CA ILE A 163 17.19 -1.24 -11.16
C ILE A 163 16.06 -0.47 -11.87
N GLU A 164 14.82 -0.76 -11.54
CA GLU A 164 13.65 -0.05 -12.02
C GLU A 164 13.19 0.96 -10.98
N VAL A 165 12.86 2.17 -11.42
CA VAL A 165 12.23 3.20 -10.57
C VAL A 165 10.78 3.34 -11.01
N MET A 166 9.85 3.23 -10.05
CA MET A 166 8.39 3.22 -10.27
C MET A 166 7.78 4.37 -9.46
N ASP A 167 7.76 5.59 -10.02
CA ASP A 167 7.17 6.77 -9.40
C ASP A 167 5.89 7.22 -10.09
#